data_59e1c59c211571ca9d9ef29e2479bab5
#
_entry.id   59e1c59c211571ca9d9ef29e2479bab5
#
_cell.length_a   1.000
_cell.length_b   1.000
_cell.length_c   1.000
_cell.angle_alpha   90.00
_cell.angle_beta   90.00
_cell.angle_gamma   90.00
#
_symmetry.space_group_name_H-M   'P 1'
#
loop_
_entity.id
_entity.type
_entity.pdbx_description
1 polymer ?
#
loop_
_entity_poly.entity_id
_entity_poly.type
_entity_poly.pdbx_seq_one_letter_code
_entity_poly.pdbx_strand_id
1 'polypeptide(L)'
;AKVVSKRMQVGQNRSGDNDMMRSYTYSKYFVTFEFESGDRLELPVDGSDYGLLVEGDTGKLSFQGTRYLGFQRGSAAKDDE
;
A
#
# COMPACT_ATOMS: atom_id res chain seq x y z
N ALA A 1 -6.87 12.07 1.99
CA ALA A 1 -6.35 11.01 2.88
C ALA A 1 -4.88 11.24 3.15
N LYS A 2 -4.42 10.69 4.24
CA LYS A 2 -3.03 10.79 4.63
C LYS A 2 -2.46 9.40 4.81
N VAL A 3 -1.27 9.19 4.32
CA VAL A 3 -0.57 7.92 4.52
C VAL A 3 -0.03 7.92 5.94
N VAL A 4 -0.56 7.06 6.79
CA VAL A 4 -0.16 7.05 8.21
C VAL A 4 0.73 5.88 8.56
N SER A 5 0.70 4.81 7.80
CA SER A 5 1.65 3.72 8.04
C SER A 5 1.75 2.85 6.80
N LYS A 6 2.85 2.13 6.72
CA LYS A 6 3.13 1.21 5.63
C LYS A 6 3.69 -0.05 6.26
N ARG A 7 3.33 -1.18 5.71
CA ARG A 7 3.93 -2.42 6.18
C ARG A 7 4.10 -3.38 5.02
N MET A 8 5.06 -4.25 5.16
CA MET A 8 5.34 -5.26 4.17
C MET A 8 5.25 -6.60 4.86
N GLN A 9 4.61 -7.54 4.20
CA GLN A 9 4.52 -8.88 4.71
C GLN A 9 5.26 -9.78 3.74
N VAL A 10 6.21 -10.53 4.26
CA VAL A 10 6.98 -11.45 3.45
C VAL A 10 6.52 -12.85 3.77
N GLY A 11 6.16 -13.59 2.75
CA GLY A 11 5.73 -14.96 2.92
C GLY A 11 6.64 -15.87 2.14
N GLN A 12 6.69 -17.12 2.54
CA GLN A 12 7.46 -18.10 1.86
C GLN A 12 6.61 -19.32 1.67
N ASN A 13 6.43 -19.67 0.44
CA ASN A 13 5.60 -20.79 0.12
C ASN A 13 6.45 -21.97 -0.24
N ARG A 14 6.40 -23.14 0.54
CA ARG A 14 7.20 -24.23 0.28
C ARG A 14 6.36 -25.30 -0.14
N SER A 15 6.53 -25.80 -1.20
CA SER A 15 5.77 -26.85 -1.62
C SER A 15 6.20 -28.04 -1.13
N GLY A 16 5.68 -28.62 -0.63
CA GLY A 16 5.94 -29.69 -0.13
C GLY A 16 6.78 -30.58 -0.50
N ASP A 17 6.76 -31.40 -0.47
CA ASP A 17 7.47 -32.32 -0.65
C ASP A 17 8.40 -32.32 -1.52
N ASN A 18 8.75 -32.54 -1.94
CA ASN A 18 9.72 -32.80 -2.65
C ASN A 18 10.16 -32.02 -3.53
N ASP A 19 9.89 -31.32 -3.73
CA ASP A 19 10.22 -30.67 -4.63
C ASP A 19 11.07 -29.88 -4.57
N MET A 20 11.60 -30.02 -4.22
CA MET A 20 12.52 -29.60 -4.25
C MET A 20 12.77 -28.49 -4.55
N MET A 21 12.81 -27.83 -4.27
CA MET A 21 13.20 -26.82 -4.62
C MET A 21 12.46 -25.86 -5.00
N ARG A 22 11.43 -25.84 -4.87
CA ARG A 22 10.75 -24.90 -5.23
C ARG A 22 10.24 -24.18 -4.16
N SER A 23 10.76 -23.28 -3.48
CA SER A 23 10.15 -22.40 -2.54
C SER A 23 10.06 -21.06 -3.15
N TYR A 24 8.98 -20.35 -2.96
CA TYR A 24 8.83 -19.05 -3.46
C TYR A 24 8.81 -18.09 -2.33
N THR A 25 9.42 -16.96 -2.49
CA THR A 25 9.32 -15.87 -1.54
C THR A 25 8.45 -14.82 -2.20
N TYR A 26 7.45 -14.34 -1.48
CA TYR A 26 6.62 -13.30 -2.04
C TYR A 26 6.46 -12.20 -1.02
N SER A 27 6.22 -11.01 -1.48
CA SER A 27 6.03 -9.87 -0.62
C SER A 27 4.70 -9.25 -0.91
N LYS A 28 3.99 -8.90 0.14
CA LYS A 28 2.75 -8.17 0.02
C LYS A 28 2.93 -6.86 0.73
N TYR A 29 2.43 -5.81 0.13
CA TYR A 29 2.61 -4.48 0.66
C TYR A 29 1.27 -3.90 1.02
N PHE A 30 1.20 -3.25 2.17
CA PHE A 30 -0.03 -2.65 2.66
C PHE A 30 0.25 -1.24 3.10
N VAL A 31 -0.69 -0.36 2.82
CA VAL A 31 -0.56 1.03 3.22
C VAL A 31 -1.85 1.42 3.91
N THR A 32 -1.74 2.07 5.04
CA THR A 32 -2.89 2.54 5.80
C THR A 32 -3.07 4.03 5.53
N PHE A 33 -4.27 4.36 5.13
CA PHE A 33 -4.65 5.74 4.85
C PHE A 33 -5.62 6.22 5.92
N GLU A 34 -5.49 7.46 6.31
CA GLU A 34 -6.40 8.05 7.26
C GLU A 34 -7.17 9.15 6.58
N PHE A 35 -8.47 9.13 6.72
CA PHE A 35 -9.33 10.14 6.12
C PHE A 35 -9.53 11.29 7.08
N GLU A 36 -10.06 12.39 6.57
CA GLU A 36 -10.29 13.55 7.41
C GLU A 36 -11.23 13.26 8.55
N SER A 37 -12.10 12.31 8.38
CA SER A 37 -13.01 11.90 9.44
C SER A 37 -12.31 11.20 10.60
N GLY A 38 -11.05 10.82 10.40
CA GLY A 38 -10.33 10.04 11.40
C GLY A 38 -10.37 8.55 11.14
N ASP A 39 -11.15 8.13 10.17
CA ASP A 39 -11.21 6.71 9.84
C ASP A 39 -9.95 6.28 9.11
N ARG A 40 -9.58 5.05 9.29
CA ARG A 40 -8.40 4.49 8.64
C ARG A 40 -8.78 3.30 7.80
N LEU A 41 -8.05 3.12 6.72
CA LEU A 41 -8.29 2.02 5.81
C LEU A 41 -6.95 1.50 5.33
N GLU A 42 -6.72 0.20 5.51
CA GLU A 42 -5.50 -0.41 5.02
C GLU A 42 -5.81 -1.10 3.71
N LEU A 43 -5.00 -0.83 2.71
CA LEU A 43 -5.19 -1.40 1.38
C LEU A 43 -3.93 -2.07 0.90
N PRO A 44 -4.06 -3.18 0.19
CA PRO A 44 -2.90 -3.79 -0.46
C PRO A 44 -2.52 -2.98 -1.67
N VAL A 45 -1.24 -2.82 -1.90
CA VAL A 45 -0.72 -2.06 -3.03
C VAL A 45 0.42 -2.84 -3.67
N ASP A 46 0.77 -2.47 -4.88
CA ASP A 46 1.91 -3.05 -5.55
C ASP A 46 3.19 -2.51 -4.96
N GLY A 47 4.28 -3.23 -5.17
CA GLY A 47 5.57 -2.78 -4.68
C GLY A 47 5.97 -1.43 -5.22
N SER A 48 5.64 -1.14 -6.49
CA SER A 48 5.99 0.15 -7.04
C SER A 48 5.21 1.28 -6.36
N ASP A 49 3.94 1.04 -6.07
CA ASP A 49 3.14 2.05 -5.37
C ASP A 49 3.63 2.20 -3.93
N TYR A 50 3.97 1.08 -3.32
CA TYR A 50 4.47 1.11 -1.95
C TYR A 50 5.71 2.00 -1.86
N GLY A 51 6.58 1.89 -2.84
CA GLY A 51 7.79 2.68 -2.85
C GLY A 51 7.55 4.17 -3.09
N LEU A 52 6.45 4.51 -3.74
CA LEU A 52 6.14 5.90 -4.00
C LEU A 52 5.35 6.56 -2.89
N LEU A 53 4.68 5.78 -2.07
CA LEU A 53 3.88 6.33 -0.98
C LEU A 53 4.77 6.53 0.24
N VAL A 54 4.71 7.69 0.82
CA VAL A 54 5.57 8.04 1.95
C VAL A 54 4.68 8.38 3.13
N GLU A 55 5.03 7.87 4.29
CA GLU A 55 4.27 8.18 5.49
C GLU A 55 4.28 9.69 5.70
N GLY A 56 3.12 10.23 5.94
CA GLY A 56 2.96 11.65 6.10
C GLY A 56 2.44 12.36 4.85
N ASP A 57 2.47 11.66 3.70
CA ASP A 57 1.94 12.27 2.49
C ASP A 57 0.44 12.45 2.60
N THR A 58 -0.05 13.54 2.07
CA THR A 58 -1.49 13.77 1.99
C THR A 58 -1.87 13.88 0.53
N GLY A 59 -3.06 13.49 0.21
CA GLY A 59 -3.53 13.57 -1.15
C GLY A 59 -4.87 12.90 -1.31
N LYS A 60 -5.19 12.64 -2.55
CA LYS A 60 -6.48 12.05 -2.89
C LYS A 60 -6.30 10.57 -3.15
N LEU A 61 -6.97 9.77 -2.37
CA LEU A 61 -6.92 8.33 -2.52
C LEU A 61 -8.09 7.87 -3.38
N SER A 62 -7.79 7.02 -4.35
CA SER A 62 -8.81 6.39 -5.15
C SER A 62 -8.80 4.91 -4.83
N PHE A 63 -9.95 4.36 -4.51
CA PHE A 63 -10.03 2.94 -4.20
C PHE A 63 -11.45 2.48 -4.43
N GLN A 64 -11.59 1.19 -4.54
CA GLN A 64 -12.91 0.59 -4.70
C GLN A 64 -12.95 -0.61 -3.78
N GLY A 65 -13.78 -0.54 -2.76
CA GLY A 65 -13.79 -1.61 -1.75
C GLY A 65 -12.44 -1.70 -1.08
N THR A 66 -11.77 -2.83 -1.26
CA THR A 66 -10.43 -3.00 -0.72
C THR A 66 -9.37 -2.93 -1.80
N ARG A 67 -9.74 -2.44 -2.97
CA ARG A 67 -8.81 -2.38 -4.07
C ARG A 67 -8.25 -0.98 -4.21
N TYR A 68 -6.94 -0.88 -4.12
CA TYR A 68 -6.26 0.39 -4.30
C TYR A 68 -6.21 0.74 -5.78
N LEU A 69 -6.63 1.92 -6.14
CA LEU A 69 -6.61 2.36 -7.52
C LEU A 69 -5.58 3.45 -7.77
N GLY A 70 -5.24 4.22 -6.78
CA GLY A 70 -4.24 5.25 -6.95
C GLY A 70 -4.27 6.27 -5.83
N PHE A 71 -3.21 7.01 -5.71
CA PHE A 71 -3.11 8.08 -4.70
C PHE A 71 -2.45 9.27 -5.38
N GLN A 72 -3.18 10.36 -5.45
CA GLN A 72 -2.66 11.55 -6.04
C GLN A 72 -2.22 12.49 -4.93
N ARG A 73 -0.93 12.67 -4.82
CA ARG A 73 -0.35 13.49 -3.78
C ARG A 73 -0.74 14.90 -4.06
N GLY A 74 -1.33 15.45 -3.13
CA GLY A 74 -1.83 16.67 -3.37
C GLY A 74 -1.20 17.79 -2.85
N SER A 75 -1.12 18.35 -3.06
CA SER A 75 -0.71 19.09 -2.56
C SER A 75 -1.27 20.14 -2.47
N ALA A 76 -1.31 20.27 -2.05
CA ALA A 76 -1.73 21.11 -1.91
C ALA A 76 -1.49 22.12 -2.52
N ALA A 77 -1.05 22.03 -2.56
CA ALA A 77 -0.87 22.63 -3.02
C ALA A 77 -0.96 23.23 -3.81
N LYS A 78 -0.92 23.00 -3.79
CA LYS A 78 -1.01 23.48 -4.37
C LYS A 78 -1.33 24.10 -5.00
N ASP A 79 -1.41 24.08 -4.79
CA ASP A 79 -1.74 24.65 -5.33
C ASP A 79 -1.70 25.35 -5.95
N ASP A 80 -1.60 25.45 -5.93
CA ASP A 80 -1.66 26.10 -6.52
C ASP A 80 -1.46 26.66 -7.10
N GLU A 81 -1.41 26.75 -7.17
CA GLU A 81 -1.29 27.25 -7.71
C GLU A 81 -1.21 27.61 -8.04
#